data_4791fec3f5bafdf2e682a84b047b9599
#
_entry.id   4791fec3f5bafdf2e682a84b047b9599
#
_cell.length_a   1.000
_cell.length_b   1.000
_cell.length_c   1.000
_cell.angle_alpha   90.00
_cell.angle_beta   90.00
_cell.angle_gamma   90.00
#
_symmetry.space_group_name_H-M   'P 1'
#
loop_
_entity.id
_entity.type
_entity.pdbx_description
1 polymer ?
#
loop_
_entity_poly.entity_id
_entity_poly.type
_entity_poly.pdbx_seq_one_letter_code
_entity_poly.pdbx_strand_id
1 'polypeptide(L)'
;MQRFRKVLIPIVLVLVFVIASLIAVSTAHQAKADATRTFTFVNNTSQTIWAGALANSGLTTPGNGGWEMAPGSTYTVTVANNWGGRFWGRTYCNFNGTGAGTCETGDCGGVLQCNGAGGIPPATLAEFTLSGADGKDFYDVSYVDGFNVPMTITPVGGAQPTPGNPYWCGVAGCGVDLNANCPSALQQVDGSGRIVACKSACEAFNTDQYCCRGAYSTAATCIPSQWPVNYATYFKSNCPNSYSYAYDDPTSTFTDQNANYNITFGPAGSGGGGYSYIQNRYSGKVLDDTGWSTANGTTIEQWDRGNGQANQQWSMAPTGDGYYYIQNRFSGKVLDVSGWSTTNGTTIEQWDLGSGQGNQEWSILGA
;
A
#
# COMPACT_ATOMS: atom_id res chain seq x y z
N MET A 1 -33.57 -29.96 -71.42
CA MET A 1 -33.51 -28.85 -70.45
C MET A 1 -33.33 -29.37 -68.99
N GLN A 2 -32.19 -29.91 -68.68
CA GLN A 2 -31.88 -30.36 -67.27
C GLN A 2 -30.36 -30.44 -67.10
N ARG A 3 -29.66 -29.30 -66.96
CA ARG A 3 -28.22 -29.29 -66.62
C ARG A 3 -27.70 -28.01 -65.97
N PHE A 4 -28.55 -27.13 -65.44
CA PHE A 4 -28.06 -25.85 -64.86
C PHE A 4 -28.45 -25.60 -63.39
N ARG A 5 -28.83 -26.65 -62.65
CA ARG A 5 -29.26 -26.47 -61.23
C ARG A 5 -28.35 -27.03 -60.15
N LYS A 6 -27.12 -27.50 -60.45
CA LYS A 6 -26.25 -28.18 -59.46
C LYS A 6 -24.96 -27.43 -59.10
N VAL A 7 -24.70 -26.23 -59.60
CA VAL A 7 -23.41 -25.56 -59.38
C VAL A 7 -23.51 -24.31 -58.44
N LEU A 8 -24.71 -23.76 -58.18
CA LEU A 8 -24.87 -22.53 -57.42
C LEU A 8 -24.93 -22.72 -55.90
N ILE A 9 -25.28 -23.92 -55.40
CA ILE A 9 -25.43 -24.15 -53.95
C ILE A 9 -24.09 -24.26 -53.20
N PRO A 10 -23.00 -24.85 -53.72
CA PRO A 10 -21.75 -24.95 -52.96
C PRO A 10 -20.99 -23.61 -52.87
N ILE A 11 -21.16 -22.69 -53.85
CA ILE A 11 -20.44 -21.42 -53.84
C ILE A 11 -21.02 -20.46 -52.77
N VAL A 12 -22.33 -20.44 -52.58
CA VAL A 12 -22.97 -19.59 -51.57
C VAL A 12 -22.64 -20.07 -50.16
N LEU A 13 -22.58 -21.41 -49.93
CA LEU A 13 -22.22 -21.95 -48.65
C LEU A 13 -20.76 -21.66 -48.27
N VAL A 14 -19.83 -21.73 -49.22
CA VAL A 14 -18.41 -21.42 -48.96
C VAL A 14 -18.22 -19.93 -48.72
N LEU A 15 -18.94 -19.03 -49.40
CA LEU A 15 -18.88 -17.59 -49.13
C LEU A 15 -19.42 -17.24 -47.72
N VAL A 16 -20.51 -17.86 -47.28
CA VAL A 16 -21.07 -17.63 -45.94
C VAL A 16 -20.12 -18.10 -44.84
N PHE A 17 -19.46 -19.26 -45.03
CA PHE A 17 -18.47 -19.75 -44.07
C PHE A 17 -17.20 -18.86 -44.01
N VAL A 18 -16.74 -18.35 -45.14
CA VAL A 18 -15.57 -17.45 -45.20
C VAL A 18 -15.89 -16.09 -44.53
N ILE A 19 -17.09 -15.52 -44.78
CA ILE A 19 -17.51 -14.28 -44.11
C ILE A 19 -17.73 -14.49 -42.63
N ALA A 20 -18.32 -15.59 -42.18
CA ALA A 20 -18.48 -15.92 -40.77
C ALA A 20 -17.10 -16.14 -40.04
N SER A 21 -16.15 -16.76 -40.74
CA SER A 21 -14.80 -16.92 -40.21
C SER A 21 -14.01 -15.62 -40.12
N LEU A 22 -14.19 -14.70 -41.09
CA LEU A 22 -13.57 -13.38 -41.07
C LEU A 22 -14.17 -12.47 -40.00
N ILE A 23 -15.47 -12.57 -39.72
CA ILE A 23 -16.12 -11.82 -38.63
C ILE A 23 -15.68 -12.39 -37.28
N ALA A 24 -15.56 -13.71 -37.11
CA ALA A 24 -15.08 -14.33 -35.87
C ALA A 24 -13.61 -13.99 -35.57
N VAL A 25 -12.75 -13.90 -36.62
CA VAL A 25 -11.35 -13.49 -36.45
C VAL A 25 -11.24 -12.00 -36.14
N SER A 26 -12.07 -11.13 -36.70
CA SER A 26 -12.06 -9.70 -36.38
C SER A 26 -12.59 -9.39 -34.99
N THR A 27 -13.56 -10.16 -34.46
CA THR A 27 -14.04 -9.98 -33.09
C THR A 27 -13.04 -10.54 -32.05
N ALA A 28 -12.27 -11.57 -32.39
CA ALA A 28 -11.22 -12.08 -31.50
C ALA A 28 -10.00 -11.12 -31.38
N HIS A 29 -9.76 -10.27 -32.37
CA HIS A 29 -8.69 -9.26 -32.31
C HIS A 29 -9.13 -7.96 -31.64
N GLN A 30 -10.42 -7.67 -31.48
CA GLN A 30 -10.92 -6.49 -30.76
C GLN A 30 -11.07 -6.71 -29.25
N ALA A 31 -10.96 -7.94 -28.74
CA ALA A 31 -11.10 -8.25 -27.32
C ALA A 31 -9.78 -8.11 -26.51
N LYS A 32 -8.72 -7.58 -27.11
CA LYS A 32 -7.44 -7.32 -26.42
C LYS A 32 -7.07 -5.83 -26.43
N ALA A 33 -8.08 -4.98 -26.35
CA ALA A 33 -7.88 -3.56 -26.12
C ALA A 33 -7.74 -3.33 -24.63
N ASP A 34 -6.52 -3.02 -24.23
CA ASP A 34 -6.13 -2.23 -23.07
C ASP A 34 -6.79 -2.60 -21.72
N ALA A 35 -6.45 -3.76 -21.20
CA ALA A 35 -6.64 -4.01 -19.78
C ALA A 35 -5.87 -2.91 -19.04
N THR A 36 -6.57 -2.07 -18.30
CA THR A 36 -5.99 -1.05 -17.43
C THR A 36 -5.98 -1.51 -15.99
N ARG A 37 -5.10 -0.93 -15.19
CA ARG A 37 -5.02 -1.13 -13.74
C ARG A 37 -5.34 0.15 -13.03
N THR A 38 -5.98 0.03 -11.90
CA THR A 38 -6.38 1.15 -11.06
C THR A 38 -5.54 1.16 -9.79
N PHE A 39 -4.97 2.32 -9.49
CA PHE A 39 -4.37 2.63 -8.19
C PHE A 39 -5.26 3.63 -7.46
N THR A 40 -5.71 3.26 -6.27
CA THR A 40 -6.47 4.14 -5.38
C THR A 40 -5.56 4.56 -4.23
N PHE A 41 -5.29 5.85 -4.13
CA PHE A 41 -4.51 6.45 -3.05
C PHE A 41 -5.46 6.89 -1.94
N VAL A 42 -5.04 6.65 -0.69
CA VAL A 42 -5.78 7.05 0.51
C VAL A 42 -4.83 7.80 1.42
N ASN A 43 -5.19 9.01 1.82
CA ASN A 43 -4.43 9.76 2.83
C ASN A 43 -5.05 9.55 4.22
N ASN A 44 -4.50 8.62 4.97
CA ASN A 44 -4.88 8.32 6.35
C ASN A 44 -4.07 9.11 7.39
N THR A 45 -3.28 10.09 6.95
CA THR A 45 -2.55 10.97 7.87
C THR A 45 -3.43 12.15 8.29
N SER A 46 -3.03 12.83 9.37
CA SER A 46 -3.66 14.08 9.81
C SER A 46 -3.16 15.32 9.06
N GLN A 47 -2.24 15.15 8.09
CA GLN A 47 -1.66 16.23 7.30
C GLN A 47 -1.93 16.05 5.81
N THR A 48 -1.82 17.15 5.04
CA THR A 48 -1.86 17.06 3.59
C THR A 48 -0.63 16.28 3.08
N ILE A 49 -0.86 15.33 2.16
CA ILE A 49 0.18 14.62 1.42
C ILE A 49 0.10 15.07 -0.05
N TRP A 50 1.24 15.38 -0.63
CA TRP A 50 1.36 15.63 -2.07
C TRP A 50 1.99 14.41 -2.73
N ALA A 51 1.15 13.56 -3.31
CA ALA A 51 1.64 12.38 -3.99
C ALA A 51 2.53 12.75 -5.17
N GLY A 52 3.59 11.97 -5.37
CA GLY A 52 4.44 12.00 -6.55
C GLY A 52 4.33 10.69 -7.31
N ALA A 53 4.55 10.74 -8.64
CA ALA A 53 4.57 9.57 -9.50
C ALA A 53 5.66 9.69 -10.56
N LEU A 54 6.35 8.59 -10.85
CA LEU A 54 7.33 8.48 -11.92
C LEU A 54 7.18 7.12 -12.60
N ALA A 55 6.88 7.12 -13.89
CA ALA A 55 6.85 5.91 -14.70
C ALA A 55 8.26 5.52 -15.16
N ASN A 56 8.48 4.22 -15.40
CA ASN A 56 9.67 3.72 -16.06
C ASN A 56 9.76 4.28 -17.49
N SER A 57 10.95 4.34 -18.03
CA SER A 57 11.22 4.89 -19.37
C SER A 57 10.29 4.28 -20.42
N GLY A 58 9.68 5.14 -21.24
CA GLY A 58 8.75 4.75 -22.31
C GLY A 58 7.30 4.52 -21.85
N LEU A 59 6.99 4.65 -20.55
CA LEU A 59 5.64 4.54 -20.02
C LEU A 59 5.08 5.91 -19.61
N THR A 60 3.73 6.01 -19.57
CA THR A 60 3.06 7.26 -19.21
C THR A 60 3.01 7.43 -17.70
N THR A 61 3.51 8.56 -17.20
CA THR A 61 3.38 8.95 -15.80
C THR A 61 1.96 9.41 -15.50
N PRO A 62 1.24 8.78 -14.56
CA PRO A 62 -0.12 9.17 -14.22
C PRO A 62 -0.17 10.51 -13.49
N GLY A 63 -1.30 11.24 -13.64
CA GLY A 63 -1.55 12.50 -12.92
C GLY A 63 -0.48 13.58 -13.18
N ASN A 64 0.19 13.57 -14.34
CA ASN A 64 1.33 14.43 -14.65
C ASN A 64 2.45 14.38 -13.59
N GLY A 65 2.51 13.30 -12.83
CA GLY A 65 3.53 13.07 -11.80
C GLY A 65 3.24 13.64 -10.43
N GLY A 66 2.06 14.25 -10.18
CA GLY A 66 1.78 14.72 -8.82
C GLY A 66 0.43 15.37 -8.60
N TRP A 67 -0.11 15.19 -7.40
CA TRP A 67 -1.40 15.75 -6.93
C TRP A 67 -1.41 15.92 -5.43
N GLU A 68 -2.32 16.78 -4.96
CA GLU A 68 -2.53 17.05 -3.54
C GLU A 68 -3.62 16.15 -2.96
N MET A 69 -3.44 15.70 -1.73
CA MET A 69 -4.38 14.88 -0.98
C MET A 69 -4.56 15.44 0.43
N ALA A 70 -5.71 16.03 0.69
CA ALA A 70 -6.08 16.46 2.05
C ALA A 70 -6.22 15.24 2.99
N PRO A 71 -6.14 15.42 4.33
CA PRO A 71 -6.44 14.36 5.29
C PRO A 71 -7.77 13.68 5.00
N GLY A 72 -7.79 12.34 5.04
CA GLY A 72 -8.97 11.51 4.79
C GLY A 72 -9.42 11.42 3.32
N SER A 73 -8.75 12.09 2.39
CA SER A 73 -9.12 12.06 0.97
C SER A 73 -8.62 10.83 0.25
N THR A 74 -9.28 10.53 -0.87
CA THR A 74 -8.88 9.50 -1.82
C THR A 74 -8.64 10.10 -3.19
N TYR A 75 -7.73 9.49 -3.95
CA TYR A 75 -7.44 9.85 -5.34
C TYR A 75 -7.20 8.58 -6.16
N THR A 76 -7.69 8.54 -7.40
CA THR A 76 -7.57 7.34 -8.24
C THR A 76 -6.90 7.68 -9.56
N VAL A 77 -5.94 6.84 -9.97
CA VAL A 77 -5.32 6.90 -11.29
C VAL A 77 -5.47 5.56 -12.00
N THR A 78 -5.51 5.62 -13.32
CA THR A 78 -5.54 4.44 -14.18
C THR A 78 -4.28 4.42 -15.04
N VAL A 79 -3.67 3.25 -15.16
CA VAL A 79 -2.45 3.02 -15.95
C VAL A 79 -2.63 1.84 -16.90
N ALA A 80 -1.75 1.69 -17.88
CA ALA A 80 -1.72 0.51 -18.75
C ALA A 80 -1.39 -0.76 -17.94
N ASN A 81 -1.90 -1.92 -18.40
CA ASN A 81 -1.71 -3.20 -17.71
C ASN A 81 -0.25 -3.61 -17.53
N ASN A 82 0.67 -3.11 -18.34
CA ASN A 82 2.11 -3.37 -18.27
C ASN A 82 2.89 -2.18 -17.68
N TRP A 83 2.22 -1.34 -16.89
CA TRP A 83 2.86 -0.17 -16.29
C TRP A 83 3.90 -0.58 -15.25
N GLY A 84 5.00 0.15 -15.21
CA GLY A 84 6.00 0.06 -14.16
C GLY A 84 6.46 1.45 -13.76
N GLY A 85 6.83 1.60 -12.52
CA GLY A 85 7.23 2.89 -11.96
C GLY A 85 7.09 2.92 -10.46
N ARG A 86 7.08 4.13 -9.90
CA ARG A 86 6.99 4.33 -8.47
C ARG A 86 6.12 5.52 -8.10
N PHE A 87 5.56 5.44 -6.90
CA PHE A 87 4.83 6.51 -6.23
C PHE A 87 5.48 6.83 -4.89
N TRP A 88 5.33 8.06 -4.42
CA TRP A 88 5.79 8.48 -3.10
C TRP A 88 4.91 9.57 -2.52
N GLY A 89 4.95 9.76 -1.20
CA GLY A 89 4.32 10.87 -0.52
C GLY A 89 5.33 11.99 -0.29
N ARG A 90 4.96 13.23 -0.62
CA ARG A 90 5.72 14.43 -0.27
C ARG A 90 5.06 15.10 0.92
N THR A 91 5.84 15.60 1.85
CA THR A 91 5.32 16.21 3.08
C THR A 91 5.85 17.63 3.29
N TYR A 92 5.07 18.41 4.03
CA TYR A 92 5.41 19.79 4.39
C TYR A 92 5.71 20.64 3.16
N CYS A 93 4.84 20.58 2.17
CA CYS A 93 4.97 21.36 0.93
C CYS A 93 4.24 22.71 1.05
N ASN A 94 4.67 23.69 0.24
CA ASN A 94 4.14 25.06 0.22
C ASN A 94 3.79 25.53 -1.18
N PHE A 95 3.16 24.68 -2.00
CA PHE A 95 2.81 25.02 -3.37
C PHE A 95 1.82 26.19 -3.44
N ASN A 96 2.08 27.13 -4.37
CA ASN A 96 1.17 28.22 -4.69
C ASN A 96 0.10 27.81 -5.73
N GLY A 97 -0.79 28.72 -6.08
CA GLY A 97 -1.87 28.47 -7.03
C GLY A 97 -1.43 28.13 -8.47
N THR A 98 -0.15 28.28 -8.81
CA THR A 98 0.42 27.83 -10.10
C THR A 98 1.14 26.49 -9.98
N GLY A 99 1.16 25.88 -8.79
CA GLY A 99 1.85 24.63 -8.52
C GLY A 99 3.36 24.75 -8.33
N ALA A 100 3.89 25.98 -8.18
CA ALA A 100 5.29 26.21 -7.81
C ALA A 100 5.43 26.26 -6.28
N GLY A 101 6.46 25.63 -5.73
CA GLY A 101 6.73 25.55 -4.30
C GLY A 101 7.73 24.43 -4.02
N THR A 102 8.00 24.15 -2.75
CA THR A 102 8.96 23.11 -2.31
C THR A 102 8.33 22.22 -1.24
N CYS A 103 8.88 21.03 -1.06
CA CYS A 103 8.55 20.12 0.02
C CYS A 103 9.78 19.83 0.88
N GLU A 104 9.59 19.64 2.17
CA GLU A 104 10.67 19.23 3.08
C GLU A 104 11.16 17.81 2.78
N THR A 105 10.31 16.93 2.24
CA THR A 105 10.67 15.57 1.86
C THR A 105 10.06 15.19 0.50
N GLY A 106 10.79 14.41 -0.27
CA GLY A 106 10.34 13.84 -1.55
C GLY A 106 10.10 14.89 -2.65
N ASP A 107 10.65 16.10 -2.54
CA ASP A 107 10.48 17.17 -3.54
C ASP A 107 10.93 16.71 -4.93
N CYS A 108 10.28 17.19 -5.97
CA CYS A 108 10.58 16.81 -7.36
C CYS A 108 10.94 17.99 -8.26
N GLY A 109 11.68 18.95 -7.70
CA GLY A 109 12.18 20.12 -8.44
C GLY A 109 11.32 21.36 -8.28
N GLY A 110 10.65 21.52 -7.14
CA GLY A 110 9.92 22.76 -6.80
C GLY A 110 8.59 22.92 -7.52
N VAL A 111 7.95 21.81 -7.92
CA VAL A 111 6.68 21.81 -8.65
C VAL A 111 5.70 20.76 -8.10
N LEU A 112 4.41 21.08 -8.15
CA LEU A 112 3.35 20.13 -7.75
C LEU A 112 3.33 18.90 -8.68
N GLN A 113 3.35 19.12 -9.98
CA GLN A 113 3.38 18.09 -11.01
C GLN A 113 4.82 17.82 -11.42
N CYS A 114 5.35 16.65 -11.04
CA CYS A 114 6.77 16.31 -11.22
C CYS A 114 7.20 16.13 -12.69
N ASN A 115 6.24 15.91 -13.63
CA ASN A 115 6.46 15.84 -15.08
C ASN A 115 7.66 14.94 -15.48
N GLY A 116 7.81 13.79 -14.82
CA GLY A 116 8.90 12.83 -15.08
C GLY A 116 10.15 13.02 -14.21
N ALA A 117 10.17 13.97 -13.27
CA ALA A 117 11.20 14.03 -12.24
C ALA A 117 10.89 13.06 -11.09
N GLY A 118 11.93 12.47 -10.50
CA GLY A 118 11.81 11.67 -9.27
C GLY A 118 11.79 12.53 -8.01
N GLY A 119 11.32 11.94 -6.91
CA GLY A 119 11.40 12.57 -5.59
C GLY A 119 12.84 12.58 -5.07
N ILE A 120 13.23 13.66 -4.42
CA ILE A 120 14.53 13.78 -3.74
C ILE A 120 14.43 13.02 -2.41
N PRO A 121 15.32 12.03 -2.14
CA PRO A 121 15.35 11.36 -0.83
C PRO A 121 15.57 12.34 0.35
N PRO A 122 15.11 11.99 1.56
CA PRO A 122 14.43 10.75 1.93
C PRO A 122 12.97 10.72 1.50
N ALA A 123 12.54 9.56 0.97
CA ALA A 123 11.14 9.32 0.63
C ALA A 123 10.81 7.82 0.67
N THR A 124 9.68 7.48 1.28
CA THR A 124 9.10 6.13 1.18
C THR A 124 8.57 5.93 -0.24
N LEU A 125 8.97 4.84 -0.89
CA LEU A 125 8.54 4.52 -2.25
C LEU A 125 7.58 3.34 -2.26
N ALA A 126 6.54 3.41 -3.11
CA ALA A 126 5.74 2.27 -3.56
C ALA A 126 6.17 1.96 -4.99
N GLU A 127 6.78 0.82 -5.22
CA GLU A 127 7.37 0.44 -6.51
C GLU A 127 6.58 -0.68 -7.16
N PHE A 128 6.43 -0.64 -8.49
CA PHE A 128 5.60 -1.58 -9.25
C PHE A 128 6.24 -1.98 -10.57
N THR A 129 6.07 -3.25 -10.92
CA THR A 129 6.21 -3.78 -12.29
C THR A 129 5.00 -4.65 -12.57
N LEU A 130 4.01 -4.12 -13.30
CA LEU A 130 2.79 -4.85 -13.65
C LEU A 130 3.03 -5.74 -14.85
N SER A 131 2.39 -6.93 -14.85
CA SER A 131 2.51 -7.93 -15.92
C SER A 131 3.97 -8.23 -16.31
N GLY A 132 4.85 -8.30 -15.34
CA GLY A 132 6.27 -8.65 -15.49
C GLY A 132 6.50 -10.12 -15.80
N ALA A 133 7.52 -10.73 -15.24
CA ALA A 133 7.85 -12.13 -15.48
C ALA A 133 6.66 -13.06 -15.16
N ASP A 134 6.39 -14.01 -16.03
CA ASP A 134 5.25 -14.95 -15.95
C ASP A 134 3.87 -14.27 -15.88
N GLY A 135 3.75 -13.01 -16.36
CA GLY A 135 2.52 -12.23 -16.29
C GLY A 135 2.12 -11.83 -14.87
N LYS A 136 3.06 -11.84 -13.93
CA LYS A 136 2.84 -11.44 -12.55
C LYS A 136 3.11 -9.95 -12.36
N ASP A 137 2.41 -9.37 -11.43
CA ASP A 137 2.72 -8.06 -10.88
C ASP A 137 3.76 -8.24 -9.77
N PHE A 138 4.75 -7.35 -9.72
CA PHE A 138 5.72 -7.25 -8.63
C PHE A 138 5.54 -5.89 -7.99
N TYR A 139 5.48 -5.86 -6.66
CA TYR A 139 5.33 -4.61 -5.92
C TYR A 139 6.00 -4.68 -4.56
N ASP A 140 6.40 -3.54 -4.07
CA ASP A 140 7.03 -3.40 -2.76
C ASP A 140 6.88 -1.98 -2.21
N VAL A 141 7.12 -1.85 -0.89
CA VAL A 141 7.39 -0.57 -0.25
C VAL A 141 8.87 -0.54 0.12
N SER A 142 9.55 0.53 -0.28
CA SER A 142 11.00 0.65 -0.15
C SER A 142 11.41 1.83 0.75
N TYR A 143 12.33 1.56 1.68
CA TYR A 143 13.07 2.55 2.49
C TYR A 143 14.54 2.65 2.07
N VAL A 144 14.90 2.13 0.89
CA VAL A 144 16.26 2.27 0.34
C VAL A 144 16.61 3.74 0.15
N ASP A 145 15.62 4.54 -0.27
CA ASP A 145 15.71 6.01 -0.36
C ASP A 145 15.25 6.72 0.93
N GLY A 146 15.24 6.00 2.07
CA GLY A 146 14.79 6.51 3.37
C GLY A 146 13.28 6.44 3.58
N PHE A 147 12.85 6.92 4.74
CA PHE A 147 11.46 6.97 5.17
C PHE A 147 11.04 8.40 5.46
N ASN A 148 9.84 8.80 5.05
CA ASN A 148 9.25 10.08 5.42
C ASN A 148 7.80 9.97 5.89
N VAL A 149 7.02 9.07 5.34
CA VAL A 149 5.60 8.83 5.68
C VAL A 149 5.31 7.33 5.65
N PRO A 150 4.53 6.81 6.62
CA PRO A 150 4.06 5.42 6.58
C PRO A 150 3.32 5.14 5.28
N MET A 151 3.53 3.96 4.71
CA MET A 151 2.88 3.56 3.46
C MET A 151 2.59 2.07 3.43
N THR A 152 1.43 1.70 2.89
CA THR A 152 1.08 0.31 2.59
C THR A 152 0.54 0.18 1.17
N ILE A 153 0.80 -0.97 0.55
CA ILE A 153 0.20 -1.39 -0.71
C ILE A 153 -0.66 -2.61 -0.44
N THR A 154 -1.94 -2.52 -0.78
CA THR A 154 -2.90 -3.62 -0.63
C THR A 154 -3.47 -3.98 -2.00
N PRO A 155 -3.29 -5.22 -2.50
CA PRO A 155 -3.94 -5.68 -3.72
C PRO A 155 -5.47 -5.70 -3.57
N VAL A 156 -6.18 -5.40 -4.67
CA VAL A 156 -7.65 -5.41 -4.74
C VAL A 156 -8.09 -6.23 -5.94
N GLY A 157 -8.78 -7.32 -5.69
CA GLY A 157 -9.03 -8.34 -6.73
C GLY A 157 -7.75 -9.10 -7.07
N GLY A 158 -7.61 -9.52 -8.33
CA GLY A 158 -6.43 -10.29 -8.76
C GLY A 158 -6.48 -11.77 -8.38
N ALA A 159 -5.31 -12.35 -8.16
CA ALA A 159 -5.21 -13.75 -7.77
C ALA A 159 -5.67 -13.98 -6.32
N GLN A 160 -5.92 -15.24 -5.97
CA GLN A 160 -6.27 -15.59 -4.59
C GLN A 160 -5.00 -15.84 -3.76
N PRO A 161 -4.99 -15.42 -2.48
CA PRO A 161 -3.89 -15.72 -1.58
C PRO A 161 -3.62 -17.21 -1.49
N THR A 162 -2.35 -17.60 -1.46
CA THR A 162 -1.92 -19.00 -1.30
C THR A 162 -1.51 -19.25 0.15
N PRO A 163 -2.13 -20.20 0.85
CA PRO A 163 -1.72 -20.55 2.21
C PRO A 163 -0.22 -20.84 2.32
N GLY A 164 0.43 -20.23 3.32
CA GLY A 164 1.87 -20.41 3.55
C GLY A 164 2.80 -19.55 2.70
N ASN A 165 2.26 -18.75 1.77
CA ASN A 165 3.06 -17.77 1.02
C ASN A 165 2.56 -16.33 1.32
N PRO A 166 3.15 -15.62 2.30
CA PRO A 166 2.72 -14.27 2.65
C PRO A 166 3.06 -13.22 1.60
N TYR A 167 3.95 -13.53 0.65
CA TYR A 167 4.37 -12.62 -0.42
C TYR A 167 3.51 -12.72 -1.69
N TRP A 168 2.62 -13.69 -1.75
CA TRP A 168 1.64 -13.82 -2.83
C TRP A 168 0.32 -13.16 -2.42
N CYS A 169 -0.10 -12.12 -3.14
CA CYS A 169 -1.27 -11.30 -2.83
C CYS A 169 -1.22 -10.65 -1.42
N GLY A 170 -0.02 -10.48 -0.87
CA GLY A 170 0.18 -9.94 0.47
C GLY A 170 0.17 -8.41 0.51
N VAL A 171 0.10 -7.87 1.73
CA VAL A 171 0.23 -6.42 1.97
C VAL A 171 1.69 -6.06 2.12
N ALA A 172 2.22 -5.20 1.23
CA ALA A 172 3.56 -4.64 1.35
C ALA A 172 3.54 -3.37 2.22
N GLY A 173 4.66 -3.09 2.88
CA GLY A 173 4.79 -1.90 3.71
C GLY A 173 4.25 -2.05 5.13
N CYS A 174 4.15 -0.96 5.84
CA CYS A 174 3.56 -0.88 7.17
C CYS A 174 3.04 0.52 7.50
N GLY A 175 2.16 0.59 8.51
CA GLY A 175 1.58 1.84 9.00
C GLY A 175 2.33 2.49 10.17
N VAL A 176 3.54 2.03 10.49
CA VAL A 176 4.34 2.56 11.61
C VAL A 176 5.05 3.85 11.21
N ASP A 177 4.97 4.89 12.04
CA ASP A 177 5.76 6.11 11.86
C ASP A 177 7.20 5.90 12.36
N LEU A 178 8.11 5.69 11.42
CA LEU A 178 9.53 5.48 11.73
C LEU A 178 10.26 6.77 12.10
N ASN A 179 9.68 7.96 11.91
CA ASN A 179 10.28 9.22 12.35
C ASN A 179 10.29 9.33 13.87
N ALA A 180 9.27 8.78 14.55
CA ALA A 180 9.10 8.91 16.00
C ALA A 180 10.30 8.36 16.81
N ASN A 181 10.92 7.27 16.35
CA ASN A 181 12.06 6.63 17.03
C ASN A 181 13.28 6.50 16.11
N CYS A 182 13.38 7.36 15.09
CA CYS A 182 14.50 7.34 14.16
C CYS A 182 15.84 7.50 14.87
N PRO A 183 16.84 6.63 14.64
CA PRO A 183 18.18 6.79 15.20
C PRO A 183 18.74 8.19 14.87
N SER A 184 19.33 8.86 15.85
CA SER A 184 19.78 10.25 15.71
C SER A 184 20.71 10.48 14.52
N ALA A 185 21.53 9.49 14.16
CA ALA A 185 22.41 9.53 13.00
C ALA A 185 21.69 9.50 11.65
N LEU A 186 20.42 9.09 11.61
CA LEU A 186 19.60 9.00 10.41
C LEU A 186 18.54 10.10 10.31
N GLN A 187 18.34 10.91 11.35
CA GLN A 187 17.31 11.93 11.38
C GLN A 187 17.54 13.02 10.34
N GLN A 188 16.50 13.37 9.60
CA GLN A 188 16.39 14.64 8.89
C GLN A 188 15.51 15.57 9.69
N VAL A 189 16.08 16.71 10.09
CA VAL A 189 15.42 17.70 10.93
C VAL A 189 15.18 18.98 10.14
N ASP A 190 13.98 19.54 10.22
CA ASP A 190 13.66 20.83 9.61
C ASP A 190 14.17 22.03 10.41
N GLY A 191 13.97 23.24 9.89
CA GLY A 191 14.39 24.47 10.55
C GLY A 191 13.71 24.74 11.91
N SER A 192 12.65 24.01 12.26
CA SER A 192 11.97 24.10 13.57
C SER A 192 12.43 23.08 14.58
N GLY A 193 13.31 22.16 14.19
CA GLY A 193 13.79 21.06 15.05
C GLY A 193 12.91 19.81 14.99
N ARG A 194 11.92 19.73 14.09
CA ARG A 194 11.07 18.57 13.90
C ARG A 194 11.77 17.53 13.01
N ILE A 195 11.70 16.25 13.40
CA ILE A 195 12.15 15.15 12.56
C ILE A 195 11.10 14.96 11.44
N VAL A 196 11.49 15.24 10.20
CA VAL A 196 10.62 15.16 9.02
C VAL A 196 10.84 13.89 8.20
N ALA A 197 11.97 13.22 8.39
CA ALA A 197 12.29 11.96 7.73
C ALA A 197 13.37 11.18 8.49
N CYS A 198 13.45 9.87 8.21
CA CYS A 198 14.48 8.96 8.68
C CYS A 198 15.25 8.44 7.46
N LYS A 199 16.49 8.90 7.28
CA LYS A 199 17.35 8.53 6.17
C LYS A 199 17.69 7.05 6.19
N SER A 200 17.85 6.43 5.02
CA SER A 200 18.56 5.15 4.98
C SER A 200 20.03 5.33 5.36
N ALA A 201 20.72 4.23 5.66
CA ALA A 201 22.16 4.30 5.92
C ALA A 201 22.94 4.83 4.69
N CYS A 202 22.48 4.49 3.48
CA CYS A 202 23.08 5.02 2.25
C CYS A 202 22.92 6.53 2.17
N GLU A 203 21.72 7.05 2.38
CA GLU A 203 21.46 8.50 2.35
C GLU A 203 22.21 9.27 3.44
N ALA A 204 22.35 8.68 4.63
CA ALA A 204 22.99 9.34 5.76
C ALA A 204 24.51 9.41 5.62
N PHE A 205 25.15 8.33 5.12
CA PHE A 205 26.62 8.17 5.17
C PHE A 205 27.28 8.13 3.80
N ASN A 206 26.54 7.82 2.72
CA ASN A 206 26.99 7.78 1.32
C ASN A 206 28.29 6.96 1.12
N THR A 207 28.44 5.82 1.80
CA THR A 207 29.58 4.91 1.62
C THR A 207 29.20 3.74 0.72
N ASP A 208 30.16 3.15 0.02
CA ASP A 208 29.90 2.01 -0.86
C ASP A 208 29.28 0.83 -0.11
N GLN A 209 29.67 0.59 1.14
CA GLN A 209 29.15 -0.49 1.95
C GLN A 209 27.68 -0.29 2.30
N TYR A 210 27.26 0.89 2.76
CA TYR A 210 25.88 1.19 3.07
C TYR A 210 24.98 1.31 1.82
N CYS A 211 25.58 1.78 0.70
CA CYS A 211 24.86 1.96 -0.55
C CYS A 211 24.92 0.72 -1.47
N CYS A 212 25.51 -0.38 -1.04
CA CYS A 212 25.70 -1.58 -1.82
C CYS A 212 26.34 -1.31 -3.20
N ARG A 213 27.45 -0.54 -3.22
CA ARG A 213 28.17 -0.14 -4.43
C ARG A 213 29.59 -0.68 -4.45
N GLY A 214 30.26 -0.60 -5.60
CA GLY A 214 31.65 -1.01 -5.74
C GLY A 214 31.87 -2.47 -5.33
N ALA A 215 32.71 -2.72 -4.34
CA ALA A 215 32.99 -4.06 -3.82
C ALA A 215 31.77 -4.73 -3.15
N TYR A 216 30.73 -3.96 -2.82
CA TYR A 216 29.50 -4.42 -2.15
C TYR A 216 28.30 -4.49 -3.12
N SER A 217 28.50 -4.54 -4.43
CA SER A 217 27.43 -4.42 -5.44
C SER A 217 26.66 -5.72 -5.72
N THR A 218 26.66 -6.67 -4.81
CA THR A 218 25.87 -7.92 -4.92
C THR A 218 25.23 -8.29 -3.58
N ALA A 219 24.17 -9.09 -3.60
CA ALA A 219 23.53 -9.62 -2.38
C ALA A 219 24.52 -10.42 -1.50
N ALA A 220 25.52 -11.08 -2.10
CA ALA A 220 26.54 -11.84 -1.38
C ALA A 220 27.59 -10.95 -0.68
N THR A 221 27.75 -9.72 -1.10
CA THR A 221 28.75 -8.79 -0.58
C THR A 221 28.17 -7.63 0.20
N CYS A 222 26.91 -7.23 -0.06
CA CYS A 222 26.21 -6.21 0.73
C CYS A 222 25.38 -6.87 1.84
N ILE A 223 26.03 -7.13 2.96
CA ILE A 223 25.45 -7.86 4.09
C ILE A 223 25.30 -6.91 5.27
N PRO A 224 24.08 -6.48 5.66
CA PRO A 224 23.84 -5.50 6.73
C PRO A 224 24.46 -5.88 8.08
N SER A 225 24.53 -7.16 8.42
CA SER A 225 25.19 -7.62 9.67
C SER A 225 26.71 -7.40 9.70
N GLN A 226 27.32 -7.08 8.55
CA GLN A 226 28.75 -6.74 8.42
C GLN A 226 29.01 -5.22 8.33
N TRP A 227 27.94 -4.42 8.34
CA TRP A 227 28.08 -2.96 8.36
C TRP A 227 28.63 -2.47 9.71
N PRO A 228 29.30 -1.31 9.75
CA PRO A 228 29.77 -0.71 11.02
C PRO A 228 28.65 -0.56 12.07
N VAL A 229 27.46 -0.17 11.60
CA VAL A 229 26.19 -0.21 12.36
C VAL A 229 25.12 -0.77 11.44
N ASN A 230 24.41 -1.80 11.88
CA ASN A 230 23.31 -2.39 11.11
C ASN A 230 22.03 -1.56 11.22
N TYR A 231 21.97 -0.45 10.51
CA TYR A 231 20.75 0.40 10.48
C TYR A 231 19.56 -0.25 9.75
N ALA A 232 19.80 -1.24 8.85
CA ALA A 232 18.73 -1.96 8.19
C ALA A 232 17.81 -2.67 9.20
N THR A 233 18.36 -3.14 10.32
CA THR A 233 17.59 -3.75 11.41
C THR A 233 16.52 -2.81 11.96
N TYR A 234 16.81 -1.51 12.09
CA TYR A 234 15.82 -0.55 12.56
C TYR A 234 14.55 -0.55 11.68
N PHE A 235 14.73 -0.42 10.36
CA PHE A 235 13.62 -0.43 9.42
C PHE A 235 12.92 -1.78 9.39
N LYS A 236 13.68 -2.88 9.30
CA LYS A 236 13.13 -4.24 9.15
C LYS A 236 12.36 -4.72 10.38
N SER A 237 12.85 -4.42 11.59
CA SER A 237 12.18 -4.81 12.83
C SER A 237 10.86 -4.09 13.03
N ASN A 238 10.74 -2.84 12.58
CA ASN A 238 9.50 -2.08 12.69
C ASN A 238 8.55 -2.31 11.52
N CYS A 239 9.09 -2.60 10.31
CA CYS A 239 8.35 -2.77 9.08
C CYS A 239 8.86 -4.00 8.30
N PRO A 240 8.55 -5.22 8.74
CA PRO A 240 9.12 -6.44 8.15
C PRO A 240 8.76 -6.66 6.67
N ASN A 241 7.68 -6.04 6.19
CA ASN A 241 7.18 -6.16 4.82
C ASN A 241 7.66 -5.02 3.89
N SER A 242 8.82 -4.41 4.18
CA SER A 242 9.40 -3.33 3.39
C SER A 242 10.87 -3.58 3.14
N TYR A 243 11.41 -3.06 2.01
CA TYR A 243 12.86 -3.03 1.80
C TYR A 243 13.54 -2.13 2.82
N SER A 244 14.51 -2.67 3.52
CA SER A 244 15.37 -1.95 4.46
C SER A 244 16.75 -1.61 3.89
N TYR A 245 17.13 -2.25 2.78
CA TYR A 245 18.36 -2.00 2.00
C TYR A 245 18.21 -2.64 0.61
N ALA A 246 19.17 -2.40 -0.30
CA ALA A 246 19.04 -2.69 -1.73
C ALA A 246 18.89 -4.18 -2.11
N TYR A 247 19.27 -5.14 -1.27
CA TYR A 247 19.18 -6.59 -1.54
C TYR A 247 18.29 -7.32 -0.54
N ASP A 248 17.20 -6.70 -0.10
CA ASP A 248 16.24 -7.25 0.86
C ASP A 248 15.08 -8.02 0.16
N ASP A 249 15.26 -8.38 -1.12
CA ASP A 249 14.25 -9.03 -1.98
C ASP A 249 13.51 -10.21 -1.35
N PRO A 250 14.17 -11.17 -0.67
CA PRO A 250 13.51 -12.37 -0.19
C PRO A 250 12.37 -12.14 0.80
N THR A 251 12.37 -10.96 1.46
CA THR A 251 11.40 -10.62 2.51
C THR A 251 10.65 -9.32 2.25
N SER A 252 10.75 -8.76 1.05
CA SER A 252 10.22 -7.43 0.74
C SER A 252 9.49 -7.35 -0.59
N THR A 253 9.76 -8.26 -1.54
CA THR A 253 9.08 -8.29 -2.84
C THR A 253 7.79 -9.09 -2.76
N PHE A 254 6.69 -8.47 -3.11
CA PHE A 254 5.36 -9.08 -3.19
C PHE A 254 4.95 -9.30 -4.64
N THR A 255 4.12 -10.29 -4.87
CA THR A 255 3.61 -10.62 -6.20
C THR A 255 2.10 -10.83 -6.17
N ASP A 256 1.44 -10.50 -7.28
CA ASP A 256 0.03 -10.78 -7.55
C ASP A 256 -0.14 -11.06 -9.06
N GLN A 257 -1.34 -11.23 -9.50
CA GLN A 257 -1.68 -11.33 -10.92
C GLN A 257 -3.02 -10.66 -11.19
N ASN A 258 -3.00 -9.66 -12.08
CA ASN A 258 -4.22 -8.93 -12.49
C ASN A 258 -4.93 -8.16 -11.36
N ALA A 259 -4.25 -7.73 -10.29
CA ALA A 259 -4.82 -6.92 -9.22
C ALA A 259 -4.87 -5.42 -9.58
N ASN A 260 -5.82 -4.71 -8.99
CA ASN A 260 -5.72 -3.28 -8.72
C ASN A 260 -5.06 -3.07 -7.36
N TYR A 261 -4.73 -1.83 -7.00
CA TYR A 261 -3.97 -1.58 -5.78
C TYR A 261 -4.50 -0.38 -5.01
N ASN A 262 -4.61 -0.53 -3.70
CA ASN A 262 -4.75 0.59 -2.78
C ASN A 262 -3.37 0.95 -2.22
N ILE A 263 -2.99 2.22 -2.32
CA ILE A 263 -1.79 2.79 -1.72
C ILE A 263 -2.25 3.73 -0.61
N THR A 264 -1.96 3.37 0.63
CA THR A 264 -2.37 4.15 1.80
C THR A 264 -1.18 4.85 2.41
N PHE A 265 -1.23 6.18 2.51
CA PHE A 265 -0.30 6.97 3.30
C PHE A 265 -0.80 7.07 4.74
N GLY A 266 0.06 6.81 5.70
CA GLY A 266 -0.27 6.82 7.12
C GLY A 266 -0.56 5.44 7.70
N PRO A 267 -1.03 5.37 8.94
CA PRO A 267 -1.35 4.10 9.59
C PRO A 267 -2.36 3.30 8.78
N ALA A 268 -2.17 2.00 8.68
CA ALA A 268 -3.17 1.13 8.09
C ALA A 268 -4.46 1.23 8.93
N GLY A 269 -5.54 1.72 8.33
CA GLY A 269 -6.86 1.71 8.97
C GLY A 269 -7.36 3.01 9.58
N SER A 270 -6.70 4.18 9.37
CA SER A 270 -7.25 5.44 9.86
C SER A 270 -7.48 6.44 8.71
N GLY A 271 -8.70 6.57 8.29
CA GLY A 271 -9.14 7.63 7.37
C GLY A 271 -9.69 7.13 6.03
N GLY A 272 -10.97 7.34 5.82
CA GLY A 272 -11.64 7.02 4.57
C GLY A 272 -12.20 5.59 4.46
N GLY A 273 -12.79 5.04 5.53
CA GLY A 273 -13.69 3.88 5.43
C GLY A 273 -13.03 2.52 5.18
N GLY A 274 -11.74 2.38 5.36
CA GLY A 274 -11.06 1.09 5.28
C GLY A 274 -11.26 0.27 6.56
N TYR A 275 -12.20 -0.68 6.52
CA TYR A 275 -12.38 -1.65 7.60
C TYR A 275 -11.56 -2.90 7.33
N SER A 276 -10.96 -3.46 8.39
CA SER A 276 -10.13 -4.66 8.36
C SER A 276 -10.70 -5.74 9.26
N TYR A 277 -10.36 -6.99 8.99
CA TYR A 277 -10.56 -8.08 9.94
C TYR A 277 -9.33 -8.17 10.85
N ILE A 278 -9.54 -8.23 12.18
CA ILE A 278 -8.46 -8.51 13.14
C ILE A 278 -8.48 -10.01 13.38
N GLN A 279 -7.53 -10.73 12.78
CA GLN A 279 -7.50 -12.20 12.79
C GLN A 279 -6.49 -12.75 13.79
N ASN A 280 -6.91 -13.72 14.59
CA ASN A 280 -6.03 -14.47 15.45
C ASN A 280 -5.21 -15.49 14.64
N ARG A 281 -3.88 -15.42 14.75
CA ARG A 281 -2.96 -16.28 13.99
C ARG A 281 -3.13 -17.79 14.31
N TYR A 282 -3.43 -18.10 15.56
CA TYR A 282 -3.56 -19.49 16.01
C TYR A 282 -4.88 -20.13 15.60
N SER A 283 -6.00 -19.45 15.86
CA SER A 283 -7.34 -19.99 15.59
C SER A 283 -7.82 -19.74 14.16
N GLY A 284 -7.23 -18.75 13.45
CA GLY A 284 -7.73 -18.28 12.15
C GLY A 284 -9.05 -17.51 12.22
N LYS A 285 -9.62 -17.34 13.41
CA LYS A 285 -10.87 -16.61 13.64
C LYS A 285 -10.61 -15.10 13.72
N VAL A 286 -11.67 -14.29 13.53
CA VAL A 286 -11.61 -12.83 13.58
C VAL A 286 -12.36 -12.29 14.77
N LEU A 287 -12.01 -11.07 15.21
CA LEU A 287 -12.81 -10.36 16.22
C LEU A 287 -14.22 -10.09 15.71
N ASP A 288 -15.21 -10.37 16.53
CA ASP A 288 -16.63 -10.34 16.23
C ASP A 288 -17.41 -9.58 17.33
N ASP A 289 -18.24 -8.63 16.94
CA ASP A 289 -19.24 -8.04 17.82
C ASP A 289 -20.40 -9.03 17.97
N THR A 290 -20.49 -9.62 19.15
CA THR A 290 -21.42 -10.71 19.45
C THR A 290 -22.86 -10.35 19.12
N GLY A 291 -23.46 -11.14 18.23
CA GLY A 291 -24.87 -11.07 17.90
C GLY A 291 -25.31 -9.81 17.15
N TRP A 292 -24.40 -9.11 16.48
CA TRP A 292 -24.71 -7.85 15.76
C TRP A 292 -25.33 -6.80 16.69
N SER A 293 -24.76 -6.64 17.86
CA SER A 293 -25.28 -5.73 18.86
C SER A 293 -24.82 -4.28 18.64
N THR A 294 -25.68 -3.33 18.98
CA THR A 294 -25.32 -1.91 19.09
C THR A 294 -25.35 -1.40 20.52
N ALA A 295 -25.47 -2.31 21.50
CA ALA A 295 -25.53 -1.95 22.92
C ALA A 295 -24.11 -1.77 23.50
N ASN A 296 -23.95 -0.81 24.42
CA ASN A 296 -22.75 -0.71 25.27
C ASN A 296 -22.63 -1.95 26.16
N GLY A 297 -21.41 -2.40 26.42
CA GLY A 297 -21.13 -3.58 27.22
C GLY A 297 -21.28 -4.91 26.48
N THR A 298 -21.52 -4.90 25.16
CA THR A 298 -21.53 -6.14 24.39
C THR A 298 -20.13 -6.70 24.29
N THR A 299 -19.95 -7.97 24.66
CA THR A 299 -18.68 -8.67 24.59
C THR A 299 -18.19 -8.82 23.17
N ILE A 300 -16.91 -8.64 22.98
CA ILE A 300 -16.22 -8.95 21.71
C ILE A 300 -15.64 -10.35 21.80
N GLU A 301 -15.95 -11.18 20.82
CA GLU A 301 -15.52 -12.58 20.75
C GLU A 301 -14.71 -12.86 19.48
N GLN A 302 -14.29 -14.10 19.29
CA GLN A 302 -13.74 -14.55 18.02
C GLN A 302 -14.75 -15.46 17.30
N TRP A 303 -14.93 -15.26 16.00
CA TRP A 303 -15.84 -16.05 15.18
C TRP A 303 -15.22 -16.39 13.82
N ASP A 304 -15.77 -17.36 13.11
CA ASP A 304 -15.36 -17.65 11.73
C ASP A 304 -15.63 -16.44 10.85
N ARG A 305 -14.64 -16.10 10.00
CA ARG A 305 -14.77 -14.96 9.12
C ARG A 305 -15.92 -15.11 8.14
N GLY A 306 -16.91 -14.28 8.26
CA GLY A 306 -18.01 -14.17 7.31
C GLY A 306 -17.65 -13.33 6.08
N ASN A 307 -18.41 -13.48 5.00
CA ASN A 307 -18.20 -12.71 3.78
C ASN A 307 -18.81 -11.31 3.93
N GLY A 308 -17.97 -10.31 4.18
CA GLY A 308 -18.40 -8.90 4.24
C GLY A 308 -19.17 -8.49 5.50
N GLN A 309 -19.19 -9.31 6.55
CA GLN A 309 -19.93 -9.03 7.79
C GLN A 309 -19.36 -7.81 8.52
N ALA A 310 -20.16 -6.76 8.66
CA ALA A 310 -19.72 -5.49 9.22
C ALA A 310 -19.41 -5.57 10.72
N ASN A 311 -20.06 -6.48 11.48
CA ASN A 311 -19.78 -6.71 12.90
C ASN A 311 -18.39 -7.35 13.15
N GLN A 312 -17.73 -7.86 12.11
CA GLN A 312 -16.37 -8.41 12.14
C GLN A 312 -15.34 -7.44 11.58
N GLN A 313 -15.75 -6.28 11.12
CA GLN A 313 -14.88 -5.31 10.46
C GLN A 313 -14.60 -4.12 11.38
N TRP A 314 -13.33 -3.78 11.50
CA TRP A 314 -12.83 -2.80 12.45
C TRP A 314 -11.95 -1.76 11.74
N SER A 315 -12.09 -0.50 12.09
CA SER A 315 -11.19 0.58 11.69
C SER A 315 -10.34 1.02 12.87
N MET A 316 -9.15 1.54 12.60
CA MET A 316 -8.27 2.13 13.61
C MET A 316 -8.23 3.64 13.41
N ALA A 317 -8.64 4.41 14.41
CA ALA A 317 -8.57 5.86 14.42
C ALA A 317 -7.50 6.33 15.41
N PRO A 318 -6.45 7.07 14.98
CA PRO A 318 -5.40 7.50 15.89
C PRO A 318 -5.91 8.52 16.92
N THR A 319 -5.41 8.40 18.15
CA THR A 319 -5.65 9.38 19.22
C THR A 319 -4.73 10.60 19.13
N GLY A 320 -3.63 10.49 18.36
CA GLY A 320 -2.64 11.56 18.19
C GLY A 320 -1.39 11.44 19.07
N ASP A 321 -1.35 10.48 19.99
CA ASP A 321 -0.24 10.24 20.93
C ASP A 321 0.36 8.82 20.83
N GLY A 322 0.07 8.11 19.72
CA GLY A 322 0.60 6.77 19.44
C GLY A 322 -0.36 5.62 19.78
N TYR A 323 -1.56 5.94 20.24
CA TYR A 323 -2.64 4.99 20.46
C TYR A 323 -3.71 5.11 19.37
N TYR A 324 -4.66 4.17 19.39
CA TYR A 324 -5.76 4.07 18.43
C TYR A 324 -7.05 3.71 19.14
N TYR A 325 -8.17 4.30 18.71
CA TYR A 325 -9.49 3.73 18.91
C TYR A 325 -9.72 2.64 17.85
N ILE A 326 -10.13 1.45 18.27
CA ILE A 326 -10.48 0.35 17.35
C ILE A 326 -11.99 0.31 17.26
N GLN A 327 -12.54 0.80 16.14
CA GLN A 327 -13.98 1.05 15.97
C GLN A 327 -14.64 -0.02 15.09
N ASN A 328 -15.74 -0.59 15.57
CA ASN A 328 -16.53 -1.56 14.82
C ASN A 328 -17.35 -0.88 13.71
N ARG A 329 -17.33 -1.49 12.52
CA ARG A 329 -18.06 -0.96 11.36
C ARG A 329 -19.57 -0.97 11.51
N PHE A 330 -20.12 -1.99 12.15
CA PHE A 330 -21.56 -2.18 12.29
C PHE A 330 -22.15 -1.27 13.39
N SER A 331 -21.58 -1.34 14.58
CA SER A 331 -22.11 -0.62 15.74
C SER A 331 -21.62 0.83 15.84
N GLY A 332 -20.50 1.15 15.20
CA GLY A 332 -19.82 2.44 15.36
C GLY A 332 -19.13 2.63 16.71
N LYS A 333 -19.18 1.62 17.60
CA LYS A 333 -18.57 1.64 18.93
C LYS A 333 -17.12 1.20 18.89
N VAL A 334 -16.38 1.48 19.96
CA VAL A 334 -14.94 1.16 20.07
C VAL A 334 -14.69 0.02 21.05
N LEU A 335 -13.57 -0.69 20.88
CA LEU A 335 -13.09 -1.68 21.85
C LEU A 335 -12.81 -0.99 23.18
N ASP A 336 -13.34 -1.57 24.26
CA ASP A 336 -13.30 -1.05 25.62
C ASP A 336 -12.86 -2.15 26.57
N VAL A 337 -11.96 -1.81 27.52
CA VAL A 337 -11.66 -2.69 28.66
C VAL A 337 -12.69 -2.47 29.72
N SER A 338 -13.54 -3.47 29.95
CA SER A 338 -14.67 -3.39 30.89
C SER A 338 -14.28 -2.89 32.28
N GLY A 339 -15.00 -1.86 32.75
CA GLY A 339 -14.84 -1.31 34.10
C GLY A 339 -13.48 -0.71 34.40
N TRP A 340 -12.70 -0.27 33.40
CA TRP A 340 -11.35 0.29 33.57
C TRP A 340 -10.39 -0.66 34.30
N SER A 341 -10.60 -1.96 34.19
CA SER A 341 -9.84 -2.96 34.92
C SER A 341 -8.43 -3.13 34.36
N THR A 342 -7.45 -3.30 35.24
CA THR A 342 -6.07 -3.68 34.89
C THR A 342 -5.77 -5.16 35.17
N THR A 343 -6.80 -5.94 35.51
CA THR A 343 -6.67 -7.35 35.90
C THR A 343 -6.58 -8.25 34.65
N ASN A 344 -5.69 -9.23 34.66
CA ASN A 344 -5.62 -10.22 33.59
C ASN A 344 -6.93 -10.99 33.44
N GLY A 345 -7.38 -11.17 32.20
CA GLY A 345 -8.64 -11.86 31.91
C GLY A 345 -9.88 -10.98 31.95
N THR A 346 -9.72 -9.66 32.11
CA THR A 346 -10.85 -8.71 31.99
C THR A 346 -11.48 -8.80 30.60
N THR A 347 -12.80 -8.77 30.58
CA THR A 347 -13.59 -8.78 29.33
C THR A 347 -13.29 -7.58 28.48
N ILE A 348 -13.12 -7.79 27.19
CA ILE A 348 -13.15 -6.73 26.18
C ILE A 348 -14.57 -6.64 25.63
N GLU A 349 -15.09 -5.43 25.62
CA GLU A 349 -16.44 -5.13 25.20
C GLU A 349 -16.44 -3.96 24.20
N GLN A 350 -17.57 -3.64 23.61
CA GLN A 350 -17.76 -2.41 22.87
C GLN A 350 -18.45 -1.34 23.71
N TRP A 351 -18.07 -0.09 23.49
CA TRP A 351 -18.69 1.07 24.16
C TRP A 351 -18.71 2.30 23.26
N ASP A 352 -19.57 3.27 23.59
CA ASP A 352 -19.54 4.57 22.93
C ASP A 352 -18.15 5.22 23.12
N LEU A 353 -17.64 5.84 22.07
CA LEU A 353 -16.37 6.56 22.13
C LEU A 353 -16.45 7.70 23.16
N GLY A 354 -15.63 7.62 24.18
CA GLY A 354 -15.46 8.65 25.18
C GLY A 354 -14.21 9.48 24.95
N SER A 355 -14.24 10.77 25.25
CA SER A 355 -13.06 11.63 25.16
C SER A 355 -12.06 11.32 26.27
N GLY A 356 -10.81 10.98 25.91
CA GLY A 356 -9.71 10.76 26.87
C GLY A 356 -9.89 9.52 27.75
N GLN A 357 -10.58 8.49 27.24
CA GLN A 357 -10.79 7.24 27.96
C GLN A 357 -9.70 6.24 27.61
N GLY A 358 -8.63 6.17 28.42
CA GLY A 358 -7.49 5.29 28.20
C GLY A 358 -7.84 3.79 28.11
N ASN A 359 -8.98 3.35 28.70
CA ASN A 359 -9.47 1.99 28.54
C ASN A 359 -10.01 1.66 27.15
N GLN A 360 -10.15 2.66 26.28
CA GLN A 360 -10.53 2.55 24.86
C GLN A 360 -9.36 2.77 23.90
N GLU A 361 -8.18 3.08 24.43
CA GLU A 361 -6.99 3.44 23.65
C GLU A 361 -6.00 2.27 23.60
N TRP A 362 -5.65 1.85 22.38
CA TRP A 362 -4.87 0.64 22.10
C TRP A 362 -3.61 0.98 21.32
N SER A 363 -2.48 0.40 21.68
CA SER A 363 -1.27 0.46 20.85
C SER A 363 -1.00 -0.87 20.18
N ILE A 364 -0.47 -0.83 18.95
CA ILE A 364 -0.03 -2.01 18.21
C ILE A 364 1.50 -2.05 18.34
N LEU A 365 1.99 -3.01 19.11
CA LEU A 365 3.41 -3.17 19.37
C LEU A 365 3.97 -4.28 18.46
N GLY A 366 5.19 -4.07 17.92
CA GLY A 366 5.93 -5.13 17.26
C GLY A 366 6.28 -6.25 18.27
N ALA A 367 6.11 -7.53 17.82
CA ALA A 367 6.44 -8.73 18.61
C ALA A 367 7.84 -9.24 18.30
#